data_0eefc269574dbc3334814e64e025d70f
#
_entry.id   0eefc269574dbc3334814e64e025d70f
#
_cell.length_a   1.000
_cell.length_b   1.000
_cell.length_c   1.000
_cell.angle_alpha   90.00
_cell.angle_beta   90.00
_cell.angle_gamma   90.00
#
_symmetry.space_group_name_H-M   'P 1'
#
loop_
_entity.id
_entity.type
_entity.pdbx_description
1 polymer ?
#
loop_
_entity_poly.entity_id
_entity_poly.type
_entity_poly.pdbx_seq_one_letter_code
_entity_poly.pdbx_strand_id
1 'polypeptide(L)'
;MFWNKISGVYDFVENIFNGKVNKEITQYVASLTDGNDDVLECACGTGMFSLPIARRCRSLIATDFAVGMLAQAQKKCRHQPNVIFKKADITSLGNADESFDKVVAANVIHLLDDPRKAMDELWRVCRRGGVIIIPTYINKSSKSASLAAKFFNMLGAGFKREFDEESYHEFFKQMGYAVSEYHTADGRMPCCAAIIRKMK
;
A
#
# COMPACT_ATOMS: atom_id res chain seq x y z
N MET A 1 11.08 -13.67 10.93
CA MET A 1 10.31 -13.11 9.81
C MET A 1 11.20 -12.09 9.10
N PHE A 2 11.29 -12.15 7.77
CA PHE A 2 12.16 -11.33 6.93
C PHE A 2 12.00 -9.81 7.18
N TRP A 3 10.77 -9.30 7.10
CA TRP A 3 10.45 -7.88 7.26
C TRP A 3 10.91 -7.25 8.57
N ASN A 4 10.90 -8.02 9.67
CA ASN A 4 11.44 -7.55 10.95
C ASN A 4 12.96 -7.30 10.90
N LYS A 5 13.70 -8.09 10.11
CA LYS A 5 15.16 -8.00 10.02
C LYS A 5 15.64 -6.80 9.21
N ILE A 6 14.89 -6.42 8.16
CA ILE A 6 15.31 -5.35 7.25
C ILE A 6 14.67 -3.98 7.58
N SER A 7 13.75 -3.92 8.54
CA SER A 7 12.99 -2.69 8.85
C SER A 7 13.87 -1.46 9.12
N GLY A 8 15.06 -1.65 9.68
CA GLY A 8 15.99 -0.56 9.99
C GLY A 8 16.72 0.05 8.79
N VAL A 9 16.84 -0.68 7.67
CA VAL A 9 17.57 -0.23 6.47
C VAL A 9 16.66 -0.07 5.25
N TYR A 10 15.40 -0.49 5.37
CA TYR A 10 14.44 -0.52 4.28
C TYR A 10 14.25 0.84 3.61
N ASP A 11 13.95 1.88 4.40
CA ASP A 11 13.75 3.24 3.91
C ASP A 11 14.98 3.81 3.19
N PHE A 12 16.17 3.52 3.69
CA PHE A 12 17.41 4.00 3.09
C PHE A 12 17.62 3.41 1.70
N VAL A 13 17.39 2.10 1.58
CA VAL A 13 17.50 1.40 0.29
C VAL A 13 16.44 1.89 -0.69
N GLU A 14 15.17 1.99 -0.28
CA GLU A 14 14.09 2.49 -1.14
C GLU A 14 14.32 3.93 -1.62
N ASN A 15 14.79 4.82 -0.73
CA ASN A 15 15.06 6.21 -1.09
C ASN A 15 16.20 6.36 -2.11
N ILE A 16 17.26 5.56 -1.99
CA ILE A 16 18.36 5.59 -2.97
C ILE A 16 17.88 5.11 -4.34
N PHE A 17 17.10 4.03 -4.37
CA PHE A 17 16.70 3.40 -5.62
C PHE A 17 15.53 4.09 -6.32
N ASN A 18 14.56 4.64 -5.57
CA ASN A 18 13.30 5.08 -6.14
C ASN A 18 12.69 6.35 -5.48
N GLY A 19 13.50 7.15 -4.79
CA GLY A 19 13.03 8.27 -3.95
C GLY A 19 12.12 9.27 -4.65
N LYS A 20 12.34 9.57 -5.96
CA LYS A 20 11.47 10.46 -6.75
C LYS A 20 10.07 9.86 -6.93
N VAL A 21 10.00 8.60 -7.35
CA VAL A 21 8.73 7.87 -7.53
C VAL A 21 7.99 7.75 -6.20
N ASN A 22 8.71 7.37 -5.13
CA ASN A 22 8.13 7.24 -3.80
C ASN A 22 7.54 8.56 -3.30
N LYS A 23 8.24 9.69 -3.53
CA LYS A 23 7.74 11.01 -3.17
C LYS A 23 6.46 11.35 -3.95
N GLU A 24 6.47 11.16 -5.25
CA GLU A 24 5.33 11.46 -6.13
C GLU A 24 4.10 10.62 -5.76
N ILE A 25 4.25 9.29 -5.67
CA ILE A 25 3.12 8.41 -5.40
C ILE A 25 2.55 8.61 -3.99
N THR A 26 3.40 8.86 -2.98
CA THR A 26 2.92 9.12 -1.63
C THR A 26 2.18 10.45 -1.52
N GLN A 27 2.62 11.49 -2.24
CA GLN A 27 1.94 12.77 -2.32
C GLN A 27 0.59 12.64 -3.05
N TYR A 28 0.55 11.89 -4.15
CA TYR A 28 -0.68 11.61 -4.87
C TYR A 28 -1.69 10.88 -3.98
N VAL A 29 -1.30 9.77 -3.34
CA VAL A 29 -2.19 9.01 -2.44
C VAL A 29 -2.70 9.89 -1.30
N ALA A 30 -1.82 10.68 -0.68
CA ALA A 30 -2.23 11.61 0.37
C ALA A 30 -3.20 12.69 -0.16
N SER A 31 -3.08 13.12 -1.42
CA SER A 31 -4.01 14.11 -2.00
C SER A 31 -5.44 13.59 -2.17
N LEU A 32 -5.64 12.27 -2.15
CA LEU A 32 -6.95 11.62 -2.20
C LEU A 32 -7.64 11.56 -0.83
N THR A 33 -7.00 12.05 0.23
CA THR A 33 -7.55 12.12 1.60
C THR A 33 -7.77 13.57 2.03
N ASP A 34 -8.74 13.78 2.89
CA ASP A 34 -9.02 15.10 3.50
C ASP A 34 -9.30 15.02 5.01
N GLY A 35 -9.47 16.19 5.65
CA GLY A 35 -9.61 16.30 7.11
C GLY A 35 -10.86 15.66 7.71
N ASN A 36 -11.78 15.13 6.91
CA ASN A 36 -12.97 14.42 7.36
C ASN A 36 -12.83 12.89 7.25
N ASP A 37 -11.80 12.40 6.54
CA ASP A 37 -11.64 10.99 6.28
C ASP A 37 -11.12 10.21 7.50
N ASP A 38 -11.77 9.10 7.79
CA ASP A 38 -11.22 8.00 8.57
C ASP A 38 -10.51 7.03 7.61
N VAL A 39 -9.22 6.85 7.80
CA VAL A 39 -8.37 6.08 6.88
C VAL A 39 -7.86 4.81 7.53
N LEU A 40 -7.91 3.69 6.81
CA LEU A 40 -7.18 2.48 7.13
C LEU A 40 -6.02 2.31 6.14
N GLU A 41 -4.82 2.13 6.66
CA GLU A 41 -3.65 1.72 5.88
C GLU A 41 -3.26 0.29 6.28
N CYS A 42 -3.29 -0.63 5.32
CA CYS A 42 -2.89 -2.02 5.48
C CYS A 42 -1.48 -2.25 4.94
N ALA A 43 -0.68 -3.06 5.66
CA ALA A 43 0.72 -3.30 5.35
C ALA A 43 1.52 -2.00 5.25
N CYS A 44 1.40 -1.13 6.26
CA CYS A 44 1.99 0.21 6.26
C CYS A 44 3.53 0.23 6.24
N GLY A 45 4.19 -0.93 6.45
CA GLY A 45 5.62 -1.04 6.49
C GLY A 45 6.24 -0.08 7.49
N THR A 46 7.25 0.66 7.06
CA THR A 46 7.95 1.68 7.86
C THR A 46 7.23 3.04 7.90
N GLY A 47 5.98 3.12 7.39
CA GLY A 47 5.16 4.33 7.43
C GLY A 47 5.47 5.33 6.31
N MET A 48 5.88 4.86 5.13
CA MET A 48 6.15 5.72 3.98
C MET A 48 4.90 6.48 3.53
N PHE A 49 3.76 5.81 3.46
CA PHE A 49 2.47 6.42 3.15
C PHE A 49 1.78 6.98 4.40
N SER A 50 1.97 6.35 5.58
CA SER A 50 1.32 6.76 6.83
C SER A 50 1.53 8.23 7.16
N LEU A 51 2.77 8.72 7.08
CA LEU A 51 3.10 10.09 7.46
C LEU A 51 2.41 11.15 6.58
N PRO A 52 2.48 11.09 5.23
CA PRO A 52 1.77 12.05 4.38
C PRO A 52 0.24 11.94 4.48
N ILE A 53 -0.33 10.75 4.66
CA ILE A 53 -1.76 10.54 4.89
C ILE A 53 -2.20 11.15 6.22
N ALA A 54 -1.48 10.88 7.31
CA ALA A 54 -1.79 11.39 8.65
C ALA A 54 -1.88 12.92 8.73
N ARG A 55 -1.11 13.63 7.90
CA ARG A 55 -1.12 15.10 7.83
C ARG A 55 -2.38 15.67 7.17
N ARG A 56 -3.21 14.84 6.57
CA ARG A 56 -4.35 15.28 5.76
C ARG A 56 -5.68 14.70 6.24
N CYS A 57 -5.69 13.52 6.86
CA CYS A 57 -6.91 12.84 7.29
C CYS A 57 -7.30 13.20 8.73
N ARG A 58 -8.56 12.91 9.08
CA ARG A 58 -9.07 13.02 10.45
C ARG A 58 -8.41 12.02 11.38
N SER A 59 -8.42 10.76 10.99
CA SER A 59 -7.82 9.67 11.75
C SER A 59 -7.19 8.63 10.80
N LEU A 60 -6.09 8.00 11.25
CA LEU A 60 -5.41 6.92 10.53
C LEU A 60 -5.23 5.72 11.46
N ILE A 61 -5.74 4.57 11.04
CA ILE A 61 -5.33 3.28 11.58
C ILE A 61 -4.34 2.67 10.61
N ALA A 62 -3.06 2.57 10.99
CA ALA A 62 -2.02 1.97 10.19
C ALA A 62 -1.69 0.56 10.71
N THR A 63 -1.78 -0.44 9.85
CA THR A 63 -1.59 -1.84 10.25
C THR A 63 -0.46 -2.49 9.48
N ASP A 64 0.28 -3.40 10.14
CA ASP A 64 1.25 -4.26 9.50
C ASP A 64 1.33 -5.59 10.25
N PHE A 65 1.73 -6.65 9.56
CA PHE A 65 1.94 -7.95 10.17
C PHE A 65 3.27 -8.02 10.94
N ALA A 66 4.27 -7.24 10.52
CA ALA A 66 5.61 -7.21 11.05
C ALA A 66 5.79 -6.12 12.13
N VAL A 67 5.96 -6.52 13.39
CA VAL A 67 6.12 -5.58 14.50
C VAL A 67 7.36 -4.68 14.37
N GLY A 68 8.43 -5.15 13.72
CA GLY A 68 9.60 -4.34 13.42
C GLY A 68 9.33 -3.19 12.46
N MET A 69 8.44 -3.41 11.47
CA MET A 69 7.95 -2.37 10.57
C MET A 69 7.12 -1.34 11.32
N LEU A 70 6.16 -1.78 12.13
CA LEU A 70 5.34 -0.89 12.97
C LEU A 70 6.17 0.00 13.89
N ALA A 71 7.25 -0.54 14.48
CA ALA A 71 8.14 0.24 15.34
C ALA A 71 8.83 1.40 14.58
N GLN A 72 9.22 1.20 13.31
CA GLN A 72 9.76 2.27 12.47
C GLN A 72 8.69 3.28 12.05
N ALA A 73 7.50 2.80 11.68
CA ALA A 73 6.37 3.66 11.34
C ALA A 73 5.97 4.57 12.52
N GLN A 74 5.90 4.02 13.73
CA GLN A 74 5.64 4.78 14.96
C GLN A 74 6.68 5.88 15.19
N LYS A 75 7.98 5.58 15.01
CA LYS A 75 9.05 6.59 15.11
C LYS A 75 8.87 7.70 14.07
N LYS A 76 8.55 7.34 12.83
CA LYS A 76 8.34 8.28 11.73
C LYS A 76 7.15 9.20 11.98
N CYS A 77 6.07 8.65 12.52
CA CYS A 77 4.82 9.37 12.80
C CYS A 77 4.69 9.89 14.24
N ARG A 78 5.77 9.93 15.04
CA ARG A 78 5.73 10.27 16.49
C ARG A 78 5.08 11.61 16.84
N HIS A 79 4.99 12.53 15.88
CA HIS A 79 4.37 13.86 16.03
C HIS A 79 2.96 13.95 15.42
N GLN A 80 2.38 12.81 15.03
CA GLN A 80 1.03 12.73 14.47
C GLN A 80 0.08 12.10 15.50
N PRO A 81 -0.72 12.92 16.24
CA PRO A 81 -1.56 12.41 17.32
C PRO A 81 -2.78 11.62 16.82
N ASN A 82 -3.11 11.74 15.54
CA ASN A 82 -4.25 11.11 14.88
C ASN A 82 -3.93 9.72 14.29
N VAL A 83 -2.76 9.13 14.61
CA VAL A 83 -2.37 7.81 14.08
C VAL A 83 -2.36 6.75 15.16
N ILE A 84 -3.01 5.62 14.88
CA ILE A 84 -2.97 4.42 15.71
C ILE A 84 -2.33 3.30 14.91
N PHE A 85 -1.27 2.68 15.48
CA PHE A 85 -0.59 1.55 14.86
C PHE A 85 -1.04 0.24 15.50
N LYS A 86 -1.43 -0.75 14.67
CA LYS A 86 -1.90 -2.06 15.11
C LYS A 86 -1.28 -3.19 14.30
N LYS A 87 -0.97 -4.30 14.96
CA LYS A 87 -0.61 -5.53 14.23
C LYS A 87 -1.89 -6.15 13.66
N ALA A 88 -1.91 -6.40 12.36
CA ALA A 88 -3.02 -7.07 11.69
C ALA A 88 -2.56 -7.85 10.46
N ASP A 89 -3.37 -8.83 10.06
CA ASP A 89 -3.28 -9.54 8.80
C ASP A 89 -4.29 -8.91 7.83
N ILE A 90 -3.83 -8.47 6.67
CA ILE A 90 -4.66 -7.85 5.64
C ILE A 90 -5.76 -8.80 5.11
N THR A 91 -5.56 -10.11 5.25
CA THR A 91 -6.54 -11.14 4.84
C THR A 91 -7.58 -11.45 5.90
N SER A 92 -7.50 -10.82 7.09
CA SER A 92 -8.43 -11.01 8.21
C SER A 92 -8.38 -9.78 9.13
N LEU A 93 -8.97 -8.68 8.67
CA LEU A 93 -9.03 -7.43 9.40
C LEU A 93 -10.08 -7.49 10.50
N GLY A 94 -9.71 -7.18 11.74
CA GLY A 94 -10.61 -7.14 12.89
C GLY A 94 -11.51 -5.89 12.97
N ASN A 95 -11.62 -5.13 11.87
CA ASN A 95 -12.43 -3.91 11.79
C ASN A 95 -13.86 -4.26 11.35
N ALA A 96 -14.84 -3.46 11.80
CA ALA A 96 -16.23 -3.61 11.36
C ALA A 96 -16.39 -3.28 9.86
N ASP A 97 -17.47 -3.78 9.27
CA ASP A 97 -17.85 -3.46 7.90
C ASP A 97 -18.06 -1.94 7.74
N GLU A 98 -17.73 -1.41 6.58
CA GLU A 98 -18.00 -0.02 6.20
C GLU A 98 -17.50 1.03 7.23
N SER A 99 -16.30 0.80 7.81
CA SER A 99 -15.74 1.63 8.88
C SER A 99 -14.91 2.80 8.38
N PHE A 100 -14.37 2.75 7.14
CA PHE A 100 -13.39 3.70 6.66
C PHE A 100 -13.81 4.39 5.37
N ASP A 101 -13.54 5.69 5.26
CA ASP A 101 -13.76 6.48 4.05
C ASP A 101 -12.73 6.17 2.98
N LYS A 102 -11.47 5.93 3.40
CA LYS A 102 -10.37 5.52 2.53
C LYS A 102 -9.67 4.29 3.08
N VAL A 103 -9.33 3.36 2.20
CA VAL A 103 -8.57 2.16 2.53
C VAL A 103 -7.36 2.09 1.60
N VAL A 104 -6.16 2.08 2.17
CA VAL A 104 -4.89 2.07 1.41
C VAL A 104 -4.16 0.76 1.66
N ALA A 105 -3.67 0.12 0.60
CA ALA A 105 -2.84 -1.08 0.68
C ALA A 105 -1.69 -0.99 -0.33
N ALA A 106 -0.59 -0.37 0.10
CA ALA A 106 0.54 -0.05 -0.78
C ALA A 106 1.58 -1.16 -0.80
N ASN A 107 2.06 -1.51 -1.99
CA ASN A 107 3.16 -2.44 -2.23
C ASN A 107 3.03 -3.79 -1.50
N VAL A 108 1.81 -4.30 -1.35
CA VAL A 108 1.53 -5.56 -0.64
C VAL A 108 0.86 -6.62 -1.52
N ILE A 109 0.03 -6.22 -2.49
CA ILE A 109 -0.82 -7.16 -3.24
C ILE A 109 0.00 -8.22 -3.99
N HIS A 110 1.21 -7.88 -4.44
CA HIS A 110 2.12 -8.77 -5.14
C HIS A 110 2.86 -9.75 -4.21
N LEU A 111 2.76 -9.58 -2.89
CA LEU A 111 3.39 -10.43 -1.88
C LEU A 111 2.44 -11.50 -1.32
N LEU A 112 1.13 -11.33 -1.52
CA LEU A 112 0.12 -12.19 -0.91
C LEU A 112 -0.04 -13.50 -1.67
N ASP A 113 -0.21 -14.60 -0.93
CA ASP A 113 -0.59 -15.89 -1.51
C ASP A 113 -2.03 -15.83 -2.04
N ASP A 114 -2.93 -15.25 -1.27
CA ASP A 114 -4.34 -15.04 -1.63
C ASP A 114 -4.70 -13.54 -1.64
N PRO A 115 -4.47 -12.86 -2.77
CA PRO A 115 -4.81 -11.44 -2.90
C PRO A 115 -6.32 -11.19 -2.98
N ARG A 116 -7.13 -12.19 -3.40
CA ARG A 116 -8.59 -12.06 -3.43
C ARG A 116 -9.12 -11.86 -2.02
N LYS A 117 -8.69 -12.71 -1.09
CA LYS A 117 -9.11 -12.60 0.31
C LYS A 117 -8.76 -11.24 0.93
N ALA A 118 -7.59 -10.71 0.58
CA ALA A 118 -7.22 -9.35 1.01
C ALA A 118 -8.14 -8.29 0.40
N MET A 119 -8.40 -8.36 -0.92
CA MET A 119 -9.28 -7.41 -1.60
C MET A 119 -10.71 -7.46 -1.05
N ASP A 120 -11.23 -8.65 -0.72
CA ASP A 120 -12.55 -8.82 -0.11
C ASP A 120 -12.62 -8.14 1.27
N GLU A 121 -11.56 -8.25 2.09
CA GLU A 121 -11.46 -7.57 3.37
C GLU A 121 -11.34 -6.04 3.21
N LEU A 122 -10.51 -5.54 2.27
CA LEU A 122 -10.42 -4.12 1.97
C LEU A 122 -11.77 -3.56 1.51
N TRP A 123 -12.48 -4.32 0.68
CA TRP A 123 -13.82 -3.96 0.22
C TRP A 123 -14.84 -3.95 1.37
N ARG A 124 -14.81 -4.96 2.24
CA ARG A 124 -15.71 -5.07 3.38
C ARG A 124 -15.59 -3.87 4.32
N VAL A 125 -14.37 -3.49 4.70
CA VAL A 125 -14.13 -2.40 5.67
C VAL A 125 -14.28 -1.00 5.06
N CYS A 126 -14.19 -0.86 3.73
CA CYS A 126 -14.44 0.40 3.03
C CYS A 126 -15.93 0.74 3.06
N ARG A 127 -16.29 1.98 3.38
CA ARG A 127 -17.68 2.47 3.35
C ARG A 127 -18.23 2.51 1.94
N ARG A 128 -19.55 2.47 1.81
CA ARG A 128 -20.23 2.83 0.57
C ARG A 128 -19.93 4.30 0.24
N GLY A 129 -19.56 4.56 -1.01
CA GLY A 129 -19.05 5.85 -1.46
C GLY A 129 -17.59 6.12 -1.09
N GLY A 130 -16.93 5.19 -0.36
CA GLY A 130 -15.53 5.25 -0.02
C GLY A 130 -14.61 4.84 -1.18
N VAL A 131 -13.30 4.91 -0.93
CA VAL A 131 -12.27 4.66 -1.94
C VAL A 131 -11.21 3.70 -1.41
N ILE A 132 -10.89 2.69 -2.22
CA ILE A 132 -9.76 1.78 -2.00
C ILE A 132 -8.64 2.20 -2.94
N ILE A 133 -7.41 2.33 -2.40
CA ILE A 133 -6.23 2.84 -3.12
C ILE A 133 -5.13 1.79 -3.01
N ILE A 134 -4.70 1.25 -4.15
CA ILE A 134 -3.70 0.16 -4.21
C ILE A 134 -2.49 0.62 -5.03
N PRO A 135 -1.51 1.29 -4.45
CA PRO A 135 -0.24 1.56 -5.12
C PRO A 135 0.61 0.28 -5.19
N THR A 136 1.19 -0.01 -6.36
CA THR A 136 2.04 -1.19 -6.56
C THR A 136 3.16 -0.87 -7.54
N TYR A 137 4.39 -1.30 -7.23
CA TYR A 137 5.49 -1.23 -8.18
C TYR A 137 5.23 -2.14 -9.37
N ILE A 138 5.45 -1.60 -10.56
CA ILE A 138 5.27 -2.31 -11.83
C ILE A 138 6.58 -2.31 -12.64
N ASN A 139 6.71 -3.27 -13.54
CA ASN A 139 7.81 -3.34 -14.50
C ASN A 139 7.51 -2.48 -15.73
N LYS A 140 8.53 -1.86 -16.34
CA LYS A 140 8.37 -1.09 -17.61
C LYS A 140 8.02 -1.97 -18.81
N SER A 141 8.32 -3.26 -18.75
CA SER A 141 7.90 -4.25 -19.73
C SER A 141 7.96 -5.66 -19.15
N SER A 142 7.11 -6.56 -19.63
CA SER A 142 7.06 -7.98 -19.25
C SER A 142 8.37 -8.74 -19.48
N LYS A 143 9.29 -8.19 -20.31
CA LYS A 143 10.58 -8.82 -20.66
C LYS A 143 11.73 -8.43 -19.73
N SER A 144 11.60 -7.41 -18.90
CA SER A 144 12.62 -6.99 -17.94
C SER A 144 12.18 -7.31 -16.52
N ALA A 145 12.43 -8.55 -16.07
CA ALA A 145 12.39 -8.80 -14.63
C ALA A 145 13.23 -7.72 -13.94
N SER A 146 12.59 -6.85 -13.17
CA SER A 146 13.22 -5.69 -12.56
C SER A 146 14.43 -6.15 -11.74
N LEU A 147 15.57 -5.50 -11.91
CA LEU A 147 16.74 -5.69 -11.04
C LEU A 147 16.37 -5.51 -9.57
N ALA A 148 15.38 -4.67 -9.29
CA ALA A 148 14.84 -4.47 -7.95
C ALA A 148 14.06 -5.68 -7.44
N ALA A 149 13.19 -6.32 -8.27
CA ALA A 149 12.51 -7.55 -7.89
C ALA A 149 13.53 -8.67 -7.61
N LYS A 150 14.56 -8.78 -8.43
CA LYS A 150 15.68 -9.73 -8.19
C LYS A 150 16.40 -9.43 -6.89
N PHE A 151 16.68 -8.16 -6.61
CA PHE A 151 17.34 -7.74 -5.38
C PHE A 151 16.47 -8.03 -4.14
N PHE A 152 15.19 -7.67 -4.17
CA PHE A 152 14.27 -7.95 -3.07
C PHE A 152 14.00 -9.44 -2.89
N ASN A 153 13.91 -10.22 -3.98
CA ASN A 153 13.80 -11.68 -3.91
C ASN A 153 15.07 -12.32 -3.35
N MET A 154 16.25 -11.82 -3.73
CA MET A 154 17.52 -12.26 -3.14
C MET A 154 17.59 -11.98 -1.65
N LEU A 155 16.98 -10.88 -1.18
CA LEU A 155 16.83 -10.56 0.25
C LEU A 155 15.71 -11.38 0.93
N GLY A 156 14.95 -12.21 0.20
CA GLY A 156 13.91 -13.08 0.75
C GLY A 156 12.51 -12.41 0.85
N ALA A 157 12.25 -11.34 0.11
CA ALA A 157 10.95 -10.68 0.08
C ALA A 157 9.80 -11.55 -0.46
N GLY A 158 10.14 -12.57 -1.29
CA GLY A 158 9.19 -13.59 -1.74
C GLY A 158 8.07 -13.05 -2.62
N PHE A 159 8.41 -12.26 -3.65
CA PHE A 159 7.40 -11.81 -4.64
C PHE A 159 6.64 -13.01 -5.21
N LYS A 160 5.33 -13.05 -5.02
CA LYS A 160 4.45 -14.09 -5.54
C LYS A 160 4.04 -13.81 -6.98
N ARG A 161 4.02 -12.53 -7.36
CA ARG A 161 3.71 -12.06 -8.71
C ARG A 161 4.44 -10.77 -9.05
N GLU A 162 4.72 -10.60 -10.33
CA GLU A 162 5.25 -9.36 -10.87
C GLU A 162 4.21 -8.78 -11.82
N PHE A 163 4.03 -7.46 -11.76
CA PHE A 163 3.12 -6.73 -12.63
C PHE A 163 3.88 -5.86 -13.62
N ASP A 164 3.40 -5.78 -14.83
CA ASP A 164 3.51 -4.65 -15.72
C ASP A 164 2.16 -3.91 -15.75
N GLU A 165 2.04 -2.85 -16.54
CA GLU A 165 0.82 -2.04 -16.59
C GLU A 165 -0.40 -2.86 -17.04
N GLU A 166 -0.26 -3.67 -18.09
CA GLU A 166 -1.35 -4.48 -18.64
C GLU A 166 -1.81 -5.56 -17.66
N SER A 167 -0.88 -6.34 -17.11
CA SER A 167 -1.21 -7.39 -16.14
C SER A 167 -1.75 -6.85 -14.82
N TYR A 168 -1.36 -5.61 -14.43
CA TYR A 168 -1.92 -4.95 -13.26
C TYR A 168 -3.38 -4.52 -13.48
N HIS A 169 -3.72 -4.02 -14.67
CA HIS A 169 -5.10 -3.71 -15.03
C HIS A 169 -5.97 -4.97 -15.12
N GLU A 170 -5.45 -6.00 -15.78
CA GLU A 170 -6.18 -7.27 -15.94
C GLU A 170 -6.41 -7.97 -14.59
N PHE A 171 -5.50 -7.83 -13.63
CA PHE A 171 -5.64 -8.37 -12.28
C PHE A 171 -6.93 -7.92 -11.59
N PHE A 172 -7.25 -6.62 -11.58
CA PHE A 172 -8.49 -6.13 -10.96
C PHE A 172 -9.74 -6.53 -11.75
N LYS A 173 -9.66 -6.53 -13.07
CA LYS A 173 -10.75 -6.96 -13.95
C LYS A 173 -11.12 -8.42 -13.70
N GLN A 174 -10.13 -9.32 -13.60
CA GLN A 174 -10.35 -10.75 -13.30
C GLN A 174 -10.94 -10.95 -11.88
N MET A 175 -10.62 -10.06 -10.95
CA MET A 175 -11.23 -10.06 -9.63
C MET A 175 -12.62 -9.42 -9.57
N GLY A 176 -13.11 -8.84 -10.67
CA GLY A 176 -14.42 -8.18 -10.73
C GLY A 176 -14.46 -6.79 -10.10
N TYR A 177 -13.30 -6.17 -9.84
CA TYR A 177 -13.24 -4.78 -9.33
C TYR A 177 -13.13 -3.79 -10.47
N ALA A 178 -14.08 -2.83 -10.53
CA ALA A 178 -14.02 -1.72 -11.45
C ALA A 178 -13.08 -0.63 -10.91
N VAL A 179 -11.92 -0.49 -11.53
CA VAL A 179 -10.98 0.59 -11.22
C VAL A 179 -11.43 1.85 -11.93
N SER A 180 -11.64 2.93 -11.16
CA SER A 180 -12.12 4.21 -11.70
C SER A 180 -10.99 5.04 -12.32
N GLU A 181 -9.76 4.84 -11.84
CA GLU A 181 -8.59 5.62 -12.26
C GLU A 181 -7.32 4.84 -11.97
N TYR A 182 -6.33 4.98 -12.84
CA TYR A 182 -4.95 4.56 -12.61
C TYR A 182 -4.04 5.79 -12.65
N HIS A 183 -3.13 5.91 -11.68
CA HIS A 183 -2.11 6.96 -11.65
C HIS A 183 -0.73 6.32 -11.50
N THR A 184 0.16 6.62 -12.45
CA THR A 184 1.52 6.05 -12.47
C THR A 184 2.57 7.13 -12.22
N ALA A 185 3.33 6.99 -11.16
CA ALA A 185 4.56 7.73 -10.92
C ALA A 185 5.71 7.05 -11.67
N ASP A 186 6.26 7.75 -12.67
CA ASP A 186 7.29 7.21 -13.54
C ASP A 186 8.70 7.34 -12.97
N GLY A 187 9.52 6.33 -13.20
CA GLY A 187 10.90 6.32 -12.76
C GLY A 187 11.65 5.03 -13.06
N ARG A 188 12.66 4.73 -12.26
CA ARG A 188 13.46 3.52 -12.40
C ARG A 188 12.63 2.26 -12.15
N MET A 189 11.77 2.31 -11.15
CA MET A 189 10.77 1.32 -10.82
C MET A 189 9.43 2.05 -10.66
N PRO A 190 8.63 2.15 -11.73
CA PRO A 190 7.36 2.86 -11.67
C PRO A 190 6.43 2.29 -10.62
N CYS A 191 5.58 3.15 -10.05
CA CYS A 191 4.54 2.74 -9.11
C CYS A 191 3.18 3.20 -9.64
N CYS A 192 2.28 2.24 -9.90
CA CYS A 192 0.93 2.49 -10.37
C CYS A 192 -0.07 2.33 -9.22
N ALA A 193 -0.86 3.35 -8.96
CA ALA A 193 -1.98 3.30 -8.01
C ALA A 193 -3.28 3.03 -8.75
N ALA A 194 -3.96 1.94 -8.39
CA ALA A 194 -5.33 1.67 -8.79
C ALA A 194 -6.30 2.30 -7.78
N ILE A 195 -7.26 3.06 -8.27
CA ILE A 195 -8.27 3.76 -7.47
C ILE A 195 -9.63 3.09 -7.70
N ILE A 196 -10.18 2.47 -6.67
CA ILE A 196 -11.44 1.72 -6.74
C ILE A 196 -12.47 2.44 -5.88
N ARG A 197 -13.57 2.90 -6.47
CA ARG A 197 -14.67 3.55 -5.76
C ARG A 197 -15.75 2.53 -5.42
N LYS A 198 -16.04 2.36 -4.12
CA LYS A 198 -17.16 1.53 -3.69
C LYS A 198 -18.45 2.32 -3.90
N MET A 199 -19.27 1.87 -4.85
CA MET A 199 -20.53 2.55 -5.18
C MET A 199 -21.46 2.64 -3.96
N LYS A 200 -22.32 3.66 -3.94
CA LYS A 200 -23.32 3.90 -2.88
C LYS A 200 -24.37 2.80 -2.82
#